data_8a32d141f1139d284f62cd70f5b20bf6
#
_entry.id   8a32d141f1139d284f62cd70f5b20bf6
#
_cell.length_a   1.000
_cell.length_b   1.000
_cell.length_c   1.000
_cell.angle_alpha   90.00
_cell.angle_beta   90.00
_cell.angle_gamma   90.00
#
_symmetry.space_group_name_H-M   'P 1'
#
loop_
_entity.id
_entity.type
_entity.pdbx_description
1 polymer ?
#
loop_
_entity_poly.entity_id
_entity_poly.type
_entity_poly.pdbx_seq_one_letter_code
_entity_poly.pdbx_strand_id
1 'polypeptide(L)'
;LLSFPVMILCSLPFINITKSIWMRRIIMSYNYVIIVILLLFQSIDLGHYSYLGRRIDVSVLRFLDNPQISAQMIWESYPVVLIFIFLLVFFIGLKYLFELSFLILFKNQHAIKMKQKIFSITIFGFIILFSLWGTLKQYPLRWSDAFFSNNSFISALGLNPVLYYNDTRRFAKDDFNEKNARKYFPELSEYLTINNPDPQLLNYGRFIERKEGSPKQPNIIIIFLESV
;
A
#
# COMPACT_ATOMS: atom_id res chain seq x y z
N LEU A 1 -9.41 -11.90 -3.98
CA LEU A 1 -8.15 -12.51 -4.40
C LEU A 1 -7.54 -13.37 -3.32
N LEU A 2 -7.22 -12.81 -2.15
CA LEU A 2 -6.58 -13.52 -1.04
C LEU A 2 -7.38 -14.74 -0.54
N SER A 3 -8.71 -14.72 -0.65
CA SER A 3 -9.55 -15.86 -0.30
C SER A 3 -9.72 -16.89 -1.44
N PHE A 4 -9.23 -16.58 -2.63
CA PHE A 4 -9.38 -17.43 -3.81
C PHE A 4 -8.74 -18.83 -3.68
N PRO A 5 -7.51 -18.98 -3.13
CA PRO A 5 -6.93 -20.31 -2.92
C PRO A 5 -7.81 -21.21 -2.05
N VAL A 6 -8.42 -20.63 -1.01
CA VAL A 6 -9.34 -21.36 -0.14
C VAL A 6 -10.59 -21.77 -0.87
N MET A 7 -11.13 -20.90 -1.72
CA MET A 7 -12.31 -21.24 -2.53
C MET A 7 -12.04 -22.36 -3.52
N ILE A 8 -10.86 -22.37 -4.16
CA ILE A 8 -10.44 -23.48 -5.02
C ILE A 8 -10.35 -24.76 -4.20
N LEU A 9 -9.68 -24.74 -3.05
CA LEU A 9 -9.58 -25.89 -2.16
C LEU A 9 -10.95 -26.40 -1.74
N CYS A 10 -11.87 -25.49 -1.38
CA CYS A 10 -13.25 -25.82 -1.02
C CYS A 10 -14.04 -26.45 -2.18
N SER A 11 -13.64 -26.18 -3.39
CA SER A 11 -14.31 -26.63 -4.62
C SER A 11 -13.86 -28.01 -5.07
N LEU A 12 -12.70 -28.50 -4.61
CA LEU A 12 -12.18 -29.80 -4.99
C LEU A 12 -13.09 -30.94 -4.52
N PRO A 13 -13.43 -31.91 -5.37
CA PRO A 13 -14.35 -32.99 -5.07
C PRO A 13 -13.83 -33.92 -3.97
N PHE A 14 -12.52 -33.96 -3.76
CA PHE A 14 -11.86 -34.84 -2.80
C PHE A 14 -11.86 -34.25 -1.37
N ILE A 15 -12.13 -32.96 -1.20
CA ILE A 15 -12.08 -32.26 0.08
C ILE A 15 -13.51 -32.09 0.60
N ASN A 16 -13.90 -32.94 1.55
CA ASN A 16 -15.19 -32.84 2.25
C ASN A 16 -15.05 -31.90 3.46
N ILE A 17 -15.15 -30.59 3.21
CA ILE A 17 -15.07 -29.57 4.26
C ILE A 17 -16.18 -29.74 5.30
N THR A 18 -17.32 -30.25 4.86
CA THR A 18 -18.50 -30.43 5.72
C THR A 18 -18.31 -31.49 6.78
N LYS A 19 -17.46 -32.48 6.52
CA LYS A 19 -17.22 -33.61 7.45
C LYS A 19 -16.12 -33.34 8.46
N SER A 20 -15.14 -32.46 8.15
CA SER A 20 -13.99 -32.22 9.01
C SER A 20 -14.10 -30.91 9.77
N ILE A 21 -14.21 -30.99 11.08
CA ILE A 21 -14.21 -29.84 12.00
C ILE A 21 -12.88 -29.04 11.89
N TRP A 22 -11.76 -29.75 11.74
CA TRP A 22 -10.45 -29.14 11.61
C TRP A 22 -10.31 -28.32 10.33
N MET A 23 -10.76 -28.87 9.19
CA MET A 23 -10.73 -28.17 7.91
C MET A 23 -11.56 -26.88 7.96
N ARG A 24 -12.73 -26.95 8.58
CA ARG A 24 -13.59 -25.77 8.80
C ARG A 24 -12.88 -24.69 9.61
N ARG A 25 -12.26 -25.07 10.73
CA ARG A 25 -11.51 -24.11 11.57
C ARG A 25 -10.36 -23.47 10.84
N ILE A 26 -9.59 -24.24 10.07
CA ILE A 26 -8.47 -23.71 9.26
C ILE A 26 -8.97 -22.67 8.25
N ILE A 27 -10.03 -22.98 7.51
CA ILE A 27 -10.63 -22.08 6.53
C ILE A 27 -11.15 -20.79 7.18
N MET A 28 -11.84 -20.93 8.30
CA MET A 28 -12.35 -19.77 9.05
C MET A 28 -11.22 -18.89 9.56
N SER A 29 -10.23 -19.50 10.21
CA SER A 29 -9.07 -18.77 10.75
C SER A 29 -8.30 -18.05 9.63
N TYR A 30 -8.10 -18.70 8.49
CA TYR A 30 -7.43 -18.09 7.34
C TYR A 30 -8.18 -16.85 6.82
N ASN A 31 -9.48 -16.97 6.56
CA ASN A 31 -10.27 -15.83 6.09
C ASN A 31 -10.36 -14.73 7.14
N TYR A 32 -10.51 -15.08 8.42
CA TYR A 32 -10.51 -14.12 9.50
C TYR A 32 -9.20 -13.33 9.57
N VAL A 33 -8.06 -14.01 9.53
CA VAL A 33 -6.73 -13.37 9.56
C VAL A 33 -6.56 -12.42 8.37
N ILE A 34 -6.94 -12.83 7.17
CA ILE A 34 -6.87 -11.96 5.98
C ILE A 34 -7.71 -10.71 6.16
N ILE A 35 -8.96 -10.84 6.63
CA ILE A 35 -9.83 -9.69 6.82
C ILE A 35 -9.27 -8.76 7.89
N VAL A 36 -8.76 -9.31 8.99
CA VAL A 36 -8.10 -8.53 10.05
C VAL A 36 -6.93 -7.73 9.47
N ILE A 37 -6.05 -8.36 8.70
CA ILE A 37 -4.91 -7.69 8.07
C ILE A 37 -5.36 -6.57 7.14
N LEU A 38 -6.37 -6.83 6.29
CA LEU A 38 -6.88 -5.83 5.36
C LEU A 38 -7.52 -4.64 6.09
N LEU A 39 -8.27 -4.90 7.15
CA LEU A 39 -8.91 -3.85 7.95
C LEU A 39 -7.88 -3.04 8.76
N LEU A 40 -6.84 -3.69 9.29
CA LEU A 40 -5.73 -2.98 9.93
C LEU A 40 -5.02 -2.08 8.93
N PHE A 41 -4.72 -2.59 7.75
CA PHE A 41 -4.09 -1.79 6.70
C PHE A 41 -4.96 -0.59 6.30
N GLN A 42 -6.27 -0.81 6.15
CA GLN A 42 -7.22 0.27 5.86
C GLN A 42 -7.31 1.31 7.00
N SER A 43 -7.21 0.87 8.25
CA SER A 43 -7.20 1.78 9.41
C SER A 43 -5.93 2.64 9.45
N ILE A 44 -4.79 2.05 9.14
CA ILE A 44 -3.51 2.77 9.02
C ILE A 44 -3.58 3.79 7.88
N ASP A 45 -4.16 3.40 6.73
CA ASP A 45 -4.33 4.29 5.59
C ASP A 45 -5.24 5.48 5.91
N LEU A 46 -6.33 5.26 6.65
CA LEU A 46 -7.20 6.35 7.10
C LEU A 46 -6.45 7.33 8.02
N GLY A 47 -5.65 6.81 8.96
CA GLY A 47 -4.81 7.64 9.82
C GLY A 47 -3.78 8.44 9.00
N HIS A 48 -3.11 7.79 8.07
CA HIS A 48 -2.14 8.43 7.16
C HIS A 48 -2.81 9.50 6.30
N TYR A 49 -4.00 9.22 5.78
CA TYR A 49 -4.76 10.19 4.99
C TYR A 49 -5.20 11.41 5.82
N SER A 50 -5.64 11.20 7.06
CA SER A 50 -6.05 12.30 7.94
C SER A 50 -4.90 13.23 8.30
N TYR A 51 -3.66 12.71 8.31
CA TYR A 51 -2.47 13.48 8.65
C TYR A 51 -1.82 14.15 7.44
N LEU A 52 -1.67 13.43 6.32
CA LEU A 52 -0.94 13.88 5.13
C LEU A 52 -1.82 14.27 3.93
N GLY A 53 -3.14 14.03 4.01
CA GLY A 53 -4.08 14.31 2.90
C GLY A 53 -3.89 13.41 1.67
N ARG A 54 -3.10 12.35 1.78
CA ARG A 54 -2.83 11.39 0.69
C ARG A 54 -2.88 9.96 1.17
N ARG A 55 -3.21 9.03 0.25
CA ARG A 55 -3.21 7.59 0.52
C ARG A 55 -1.82 7.08 0.84
N ILE A 56 -1.78 5.99 1.60
CA ILE A 56 -0.54 5.32 1.97
C ILE A 56 0.20 4.83 0.72
N ASP A 57 1.44 5.22 0.59
CA ASP A 57 2.37 4.80 -0.45
C ASP A 57 3.67 4.26 0.16
N VAL A 58 4.63 3.94 -0.68
CA VAL A 58 5.91 3.40 -0.23
C VAL A 58 6.69 4.35 0.70
N SER A 59 6.43 5.65 0.66
CA SER A 59 7.12 6.62 1.52
C SER A 59 6.86 6.39 3.01
N VAL A 60 5.79 5.66 3.35
CA VAL A 60 5.52 5.24 4.74
C VAL A 60 6.66 4.43 5.35
N LEU A 61 7.45 3.74 4.53
CA LEU A 61 8.61 2.97 5.01
C LEU A 61 9.68 3.87 5.64
N ARG A 62 9.76 5.15 5.24
CA ARG A 62 10.68 6.12 5.85
C ARG A 62 10.40 6.36 7.33
N PHE A 63 9.16 6.18 7.78
CA PHE A 63 8.83 6.24 9.21
C PHE A 63 9.43 5.08 10.01
N LEU A 64 9.84 4.00 9.32
CA LEU A 64 10.53 2.87 9.95
C LEU A 64 12.03 3.10 10.13
N ASP A 65 12.61 4.10 9.48
CA ASP A 65 14.02 4.46 9.63
C ASP A 65 14.32 4.95 11.06
N ASN A 66 13.35 5.64 11.67
CA ASN A 66 13.43 6.10 13.04
C ASN A 66 12.16 5.70 13.83
N PRO A 67 11.98 4.42 14.18
CA PRO A 67 10.73 3.90 14.71
C PRO A 67 10.36 4.50 16.07
N GLN A 68 11.34 4.91 16.88
CA GLN A 68 11.08 5.52 18.18
C GLN A 68 10.43 6.90 18.02
N ILE A 69 10.95 7.74 17.13
CA ILE A 69 10.39 9.08 16.84
C ILE A 69 9.00 8.94 16.26
N SER A 70 8.83 8.01 15.32
CA SER A 70 7.53 7.75 14.68
C SER A 70 6.48 7.25 15.69
N ALA A 71 6.86 6.37 16.60
CA ALA A 71 5.98 5.90 17.66
C ALA A 71 5.56 7.02 18.61
N GLN A 72 6.50 7.89 19.00
CA GLN A 72 6.21 9.06 19.82
C GLN A 72 5.24 10.02 19.13
N MET A 73 5.48 10.31 17.85
CA MET A 73 4.61 11.18 17.04
C MET A 73 3.17 10.62 16.94
N ILE A 74 3.02 9.31 16.74
CA ILE A 74 1.71 8.66 16.74
C ILE A 74 1.04 8.78 18.10
N TRP A 75 1.78 8.52 19.17
CA TRP A 75 1.27 8.60 20.54
C TRP A 75 0.77 9.99 20.92
N GLU A 76 1.50 11.03 20.52
CA GLU A 76 1.15 12.43 20.79
C GLU A 76 0.00 12.95 19.89
N SER A 77 -0.07 12.45 18.65
CA SER A 77 -1.04 12.96 17.65
C SER A 77 -2.39 12.25 17.68
N TYR A 78 -2.46 11.03 18.18
CA TYR A 78 -3.67 10.20 18.13
C TYR A 78 -4.04 9.62 19.50
N PRO A 79 -5.33 9.45 19.79
CA PRO A 79 -5.79 8.76 21.02
C PRO A 79 -5.58 7.24 20.89
N VAL A 80 -4.31 6.81 20.92
CA VAL A 80 -3.89 5.43 20.60
C VAL A 80 -4.62 4.39 21.42
N VAL A 81 -4.80 4.63 22.73
CA VAL A 81 -5.49 3.71 23.65
C VAL A 81 -6.94 3.50 23.21
N LEU A 82 -7.64 4.58 22.85
CA LEU A 82 -9.04 4.51 22.44
C LEU A 82 -9.18 3.79 21.10
N ILE A 83 -8.29 4.08 20.14
CA ILE A 83 -8.24 3.38 18.85
C ILE A 83 -7.98 1.89 19.07
N PHE A 84 -7.05 1.53 19.96
CA PHE A 84 -6.74 0.13 20.25
C PHE A 84 -7.94 -0.60 20.86
N ILE A 85 -8.64 0.00 21.84
CA ILE A 85 -9.85 -0.58 22.44
C ILE A 85 -10.94 -0.76 21.37
N PHE A 86 -11.15 0.25 20.53
CA PHE A 86 -12.14 0.17 19.45
C PHE A 86 -11.83 -0.96 18.48
N LEU A 87 -10.58 -1.08 18.04
CA LEU A 87 -10.15 -2.16 17.14
C LEU A 87 -10.31 -3.53 17.80
N LEU A 88 -9.97 -3.66 19.08
CA LEU A 88 -10.11 -4.91 19.82
C LEU A 88 -11.58 -5.34 19.88
N VAL A 89 -12.49 -4.45 20.29
CA VAL A 89 -13.93 -4.71 20.34
C VAL A 89 -14.46 -5.07 18.94
N PHE A 90 -14.03 -4.32 17.93
CA PHE A 90 -14.42 -4.54 16.54
C PHE A 90 -13.99 -5.93 16.04
N PHE A 91 -12.75 -6.34 16.29
CA PHE A 91 -12.26 -7.66 15.87
C PHE A 91 -12.91 -8.81 16.62
N ILE A 92 -13.23 -8.63 17.91
CA ILE A 92 -14.02 -9.61 18.66
C ILE A 92 -15.42 -9.76 18.05
N GLY A 93 -16.09 -8.64 17.76
CA GLY A 93 -17.39 -8.63 17.09
C GLY A 93 -17.34 -9.30 15.70
N LEU A 94 -16.31 -9.01 14.91
CA LEU A 94 -16.08 -9.63 13.62
C LEU A 94 -15.94 -11.16 13.73
N LYS A 95 -15.20 -11.65 14.74
CA LYS A 95 -15.07 -13.08 14.99
C LYS A 95 -16.43 -13.74 15.25
N TYR A 96 -17.27 -13.13 16.10
CA TYR A 96 -18.61 -13.62 16.35
C TYR A 96 -19.50 -13.64 15.10
N LEU A 97 -19.42 -12.58 14.28
CA LEU A 97 -20.15 -12.54 13.00
C LEU A 97 -19.70 -13.64 12.04
N PHE A 98 -18.40 -13.93 12.00
CA PHE A 98 -17.87 -15.03 11.21
C PHE A 98 -18.39 -16.39 11.69
N GLU A 99 -18.35 -16.65 12.99
CA GLU A 99 -18.85 -17.89 13.58
C GLU A 99 -20.34 -18.06 13.31
N LEU A 100 -21.13 -16.99 13.48
CA LEU A 100 -22.57 -17.00 13.21
C LEU A 100 -22.88 -17.27 11.73
N SER A 101 -22.21 -16.56 10.83
CA SER A 101 -22.36 -16.75 9.39
C SER A 101 -22.04 -18.18 8.96
N PHE A 102 -21.01 -18.74 9.57
CA PHE A 102 -20.60 -20.10 9.31
C PHE A 102 -21.63 -21.11 9.80
N LEU A 103 -22.17 -20.94 11.01
CA LEU A 103 -23.23 -21.79 11.53
C LEU A 103 -24.47 -21.78 10.64
N ILE A 104 -24.86 -20.60 10.15
CA ILE A 104 -26.00 -20.45 9.24
C ILE A 104 -25.76 -21.19 7.92
N LEU A 105 -24.59 -20.96 7.30
CA LEU A 105 -24.24 -21.55 6.01
C LEU A 105 -24.15 -23.08 6.05
N PHE A 106 -23.68 -23.63 7.18
CA PHE A 106 -23.49 -25.09 7.30
C PHE A 106 -24.65 -25.85 7.93
N LYS A 107 -25.64 -25.14 8.46
CA LYS A 107 -26.86 -25.76 9.02
C LYS A 107 -27.78 -26.38 7.95
N ASN A 108 -27.84 -25.76 6.76
CA ASN A 108 -28.73 -26.15 5.66
C ASN A 108 -27.94 -26.67 4.45
N GLN A 109 -27.18 -27.75 4.64
CA GLN A 109 -26.44 -28.32 3.50
C GLN A 109 -27.32 -29.28 2.69
N HIS A 110 -27.78 -28.81 1.55
CA HIS A 110 -28.25 -29.69 0.49
C HIS A 110 -27.06 -30.18 -0.36
N ALA A 111 -27.08 -31.47 -0.70
CA ALA A 111 -26.06 -32.05 -1.58
C ALA A 111 -26.16 -31.39 -2.96
N ILE A 112 -25.22 -30.49 -3.26
CA ILE A 112 -25.15 -29.82 -4.57
C ILE A 112 -24.67 -30.83 -5.61
N LYS A 113 -25.42 -30.96 -6.72
CA LYS A 113 -25.04 -31.81 -7.84
C LYS A 113 -23.71 -31.34 -8.45
N MET A 114 -22.86 -32.27 -8.89
CA MET A 114 -21.53 -31.96 -9.44
C MET A 114 -21.58 -30.92 -10.57
N LYS A 115 -22.58 -31.00 -11.47
CA LYS A 115 -22.77 -30.03 -12.54
C LYS A 115 -22.98 -28.60 -12.03
N GLN A 116 -23.81 -28.44 -10.98
CA GLN A 116 -24.06 -27.13 -10.36
C GLN A 116 -22.80 -26.60 -9.67
N LYS A 117 -21.99 -27.47 -9.05
CA LYS A 117 -20.73 -27.11 -8.44
C LYS A 117 -19.73 -26.57 -9.47
N ILE A 118 -19.55 -27.29 -10.58
CA ILE A 118 -18.66 -26.85 -11.68
C ILE A 118 -19.15 -25.52 -12.24
N PHE A 119 -20.45 -25.38 -12.53
CA PHE A 119 -21.02 -24.14 -13.03
C PHE A 119 -20.79 -22.95 -12.10
N SER A 120 -20.99 -23.11 -10.79
CA SER A 120 -20.74 -22.06 -9.81
C SER A 120 -19.27 -21.67 -9.76
N ILE A 121 -18.34 -22.64 -9.83
CA ILE A 121 -16.90 -22.37 -9.82
C ILE A 121 -16.51 -21.57 -11.06
N THR A 122 -17.02 -21.95 -12.24
CA THR A 122 -16.74 -21.28 -13.49
C THR A 122 -17.24 -19.83 -13.48
N ILE A 123 -18.49 -19.61 -13.08
CA ILE A 123 -19.03 -18.24 -12.95
C ILE A 123 -18.20 -17.42 -11.99
N PHE A 124 -17.89 -17.99 -10.82
CA PHE A 124 -17.09 -17.27 -9.82
C PHE A 124 -15.68 -16.96 -10.31
N GLY A 125 -15.06 -17.89 -11.03
CA GLY A 125 -13.77 -17.66 -11.70
C GLY A 125 -13.83 -16.49 -12.68
N PHE A 126 -14.88 -16.41 -13.50
CA PHE A 126 -15.10 -15.28 -14.41
C PHE A 126 -15.29 -13.96 -13.66
N ILE A 127 -16.08 -13.95 -12.59
CA ILE A 127 -16.28 -12.74 -11.77
C ILE A 127 -14.95 -12.27 -11.19
N ILE A 128 -14.10 -13.18 -10.71
CA ILE A 128 -12.79 -12.84 -10.18
C ILE A 128 -11.87 -12.29 -11.25
N LEU A 129 -11.79 -12.95 -12.42
CA LEU A 129 -10.96 -12.47 -13.54
C LEU A 129 -11.41 -11.08 -13.99
N PHE A 130 -12.71 -10.86 -14.10
CA PHE A 130 -13.25 -9.55 -14.44
C PHE A 130 -12.95 -8.49 -13.36
N SER A 131 -13.08 -8.84 -12.07
CA SER A 131 -12.75 -7.96 -10.97
C SER A 131 -11.24 -7.62 -10.92
N LEU A 132 -10.39 -8.53 -11.38
CA LEU A 132 -8.95 -8.28 -11.50
C LEU A 132 -8.62 -7.32 -12.62
N TRP A 133 -9.30 -7.45 -13.74
CA TRP A 133 -9.12 -6.54 -14.88
C TRP A 133 -9.62 -5.13 -14.56
N GLY A 134 -10.74 -5.03 -13.85
CA GLY A 134 -11.31 -3.81 -13.29
C GLY A 134 -11.90 -2.82 -14.30
N THR A 135 -11.70 -3.04 -15.60
CA THR A 135 -12.23 -2.18 -16.67
C THR A 135 -12.66 -3.01 -17.89
N LEU A 136 -13.50 -2.41 -18.75
CA LEU A 136 -13.81 -2.97 -20.08
C LEU A 136 -12.84 -2.49 -21.17
N LYS A 137 -11.79 -1.74 -20.80
CA LYS A 137 -10.78 -1.22 -21.71
C LYS A 137 -9.73 -2.29 -22.03
N GLN A 138 -8.89 -2.01 -23.03
CA GLN A 138 -7.79 -2.87 -23.47
C GLN A 138 -6.77 -3.15 -22.37
N TYR A 139 -6.57 -2.20 -21.45
CA TYR A 139 -5.60 -2.32 -20.36
C TYR A 139 -6.32 -2.47 -19.00
N PRO A 140 -5.73 -3.25 -18.07
CA PRO A 140 -6.26 -3.36 -16.71
C PRO A 140 -6.23 -2.01 -16.00
N LEU A 141 -7.11 -1.85 -15.02
CA LEU A 141 -7.22 -0.65 -14.21
C LEU A 141 -5.88 -0.39 -13.48
N ARG A 142 -5.37 0.84 -13.62
CA ARG A 142 -4.15 1.31 -12.98
C ARG A 142 -4.47 2.36 -11.93
N TRP A 143 -3.56 2.59 -10.99
CA TRP A 143 -3.70 3.64 -9.99
C TRP A 143 -3.86 5.04 -10.62
N SER A 144 -3.24 5.29 -11.78
CA SER A 144 -3.37 6.54 -12.53
C SER A 144 -4.81 6.81 -13.00
N ASP A 145 -5.64 5.79 -13.17
CA ASP A 145 -7.04 5.97 -13.57
C ASP A 145 -7.91 6.58 -12.44
N ALA A 146 -7.40 6.60 -11.20
CA ALA A 146 -8.07 7.26 -10.09
C ALA A 146 -8.00 8.80 -10.17
N PHE A 147 -7.06 9.36 -10.95
CA PHE A 147 -6.92 10.81 -11.14
C PHE A 147 -7.82 11.36 -12.25
N PHE A 148 -9.10 11.01 -12.19
CA PHE A 148 -10.10 11.49 -13.15
C PHE A 148 -10.75 12.81 -12.72
N SER A 149 -10.48 13.32 -11.53
CA SER A 149 -11.04 14.52 -10.95
C SER A 149 -9.92 15.49 -10.52
N ASN A 150 -10.19 16.78 -10.65
CA ASN A 150 -9.31 17.82 -10.11
C ASN A 150 -9.37 17.90 -8.57
N ASN A 151 -10.32 17.20 -7.96
CA ASN A 151 -10.43 17.13 -6.50
C ASN A 151 -9.61 15.95 -5.98
N SER A 152 -8.57 16.25 -5.21
CA SER A 152 -7.66 15.25 -4.62
C SER A 152 -8.38 14.23 -3.72
N PHE A 153 -9.43 14.67 -3.02
CA PHE A 153 -10.22 13.77 -2.17
C PHE A 153 -10.97 12.71 -2.99
N ILE A 154 -11.57 13.11 -4.12
CA ILE A 154 -12.28 12.18 -5.02
C ILE A 154 -11.29 11.18 -5.61
N SER A 155 -10.12 11.65 -6.04
CA SER A 155 -9.05 10.78 -6.54
C SER A 155 -8.56 9.80 -5.47
N ALA A 156 -8.40 10.27 -4.24
CA ALA A 156 -8.03 9.42 -3.11
C ALA A 156 -9.08 8.35 -2.80
N LEU A 157 -10.38 8.66 -2.91
CA LEU A 157 -11.45 7.67 -2.74
C LEU A 157 -11.43 6.57 -3.82
N GLY A 158 -11.01 6.91 -5.03
CA GLY A 158 -10.87 5.95 -6.14
C GLY A 158 -9.69 4.98 -5.97
N LEU A 159 -8.71 5.31 -5.14
CA LEU A 159 -7.52 4.47 -4.91
C LEU A 159 -7.79 3.37 -3.88
N ASN A 160 -7.47 2.14 -4.26
CA ASN A 160 -7.38 1.05 -3.30
C ASN A 160 -6.00 1.14 -2.60
N PRO A 161 -5.92 1.36 -1.28
CA PRO A 161 -4.65 1.62 -0.60
C PRO A 161 -3.67 0.45 -0.67
N VAL A 162 -4.15 -0.79 -0.64
CA VAL A 162 -3.30 -1.99 -0.72
C VAL A 162 -2.64 -2.10 -2.10
N LEU A 163 -3.42 -1.89 -3.17
CA LEU A 163 -2.91 -1.93 -4.54
C LEU A 163 -1.98 -0.76 -4.80
N TYR A 164 -2.35 0.45 -4.36
CA TYR A 164 -1.54 1.64 -4.53
C TYR A 164 -0.19 1.53 -3.81
N TYR A 165 -0.18 1.06 -2.57
CA TYR A 165 1.06 0.77 -1.85
C TYR A 165 1.93 -0.26 -2.58
N ASN A 166 1.34 -1.34 -3.08
CA ASN A 166 2.09 -2.37 -3.81
C ASN A 166 2.68 -1.84 -5.12
N ASP A 167 1.96 -0.99 -5.84
CA ASP A 167 2.44 -0.39 -7.09
C ASP A 167 3.57 0.61 -6.82
N THR A 168 3.42 1.46 -5.80
CA THR A 168 4.45 2.44 -5.42
C THR A 168 5.70 1.79 -4.85
N ARG A 169 5.59 0.58 -4.28
CA ARG A 169 6.74 -0.18 -3.78
C ARG A 169 7.81 -0.45 -4.84
N ARG A 170 7.42 -0.51 -6.11
CA ARG A 170 8.36 -0.67 -7.22
C ARG A 170 9.30 0.52 -7.38
N PHE A 171 8.87 1.69 -6.91
CA PHE A 171 9.63 2.95 -6.94
C PHE A 171 10.37 3.23 -5.62
N ALA A 172 10.31 2.29 -4.65
CA ALA A 172 10.99 2.43 -3.35
C ALA A 172 12.50 2.28 -3.42
N LYS A 173 13.02 1.69 -4.48
CA LYS A 173 14.46 1.58 -4.66
C LYS A 173 14.97 2.94 -5.12
N ASP A 174 15.77 3.58 -4.28
CA ASP A 174 16.61 4.66 -4.72
C ASP A 174 17.49 4.09 -5.83
N ASP A 175 17.26 4.54 -7.06
CA ASP A 175 18.07 4.17 -8.22
C ASP A 175 19.47 4.84 -8.16
N PHE A 176 19.87 5.30 -6.96
CA PHE A 176 21.18 5.86 -6.75
C PHE A 176 22.23 4.74 -6.88
N ASN A 177 22.92 4.77 -8.01
CA ASN A 177 24.03 3.87 -8.27
C ASN A 177 25.35 4.61 -8.03
N GLU A 178 25.89 4.46 -6.83
CA GLU A 178 27.14 5.12 -6.43
C GLU A 178 28.29 4.83 -7.39
N LYS A 179 28.36 3.61 -7.93
CA LYS A 179 29.38 3.23 -8.92
C LYS A 179 29.25 4.06 -10.20
N ASN A 180 28.03 4.27 -10.67
CA ASN A 180 27.79 5.13 -11.84
C ASN A 180 28.03 6.60 -11.50
N ALA A 181 27.62 7.05 -10.32
CA ALA A 181 27.90 8.41 -9.88
C ALA A 181 29.41 8.70 -9.86
N ARG A 182 30.21 7.81 -9.30
CA ARG A 182 31.67 7.92 -9.29
C ARG A 182 32.28 7.88 -10.70
N LYS A 183 31.73 7.03 -11.58
CA LYS A 183 32.20 6.90 -12.97
C LYS A 183 32.02 8.19 -13.77
N TYR A 184 30.88 8.84 -13.61
CA TYR A 184 30.53 10.06 -14.38
C TYR A 184 30.86 11.35 -13.62
N PHE A 185 31.38 11.26 -12.40
CA PHE A 185 31.75 12.43 -11.60
C PHE A 185 32.76 13.35 -12.30
N PRO A 186 33.82 12.85 -12.96
CA PRO A 186 34.78 13.72 -13.66
C PRO A 186 34.10 14.58 -14.74
N GLU A 187 33.27 13.98 -15.60
CA GLU A 187 32.52 14.69 -16.65
C GLU A 187 31.57 15.74 -16.07
N LEU A 188 30.86 15.37 -15.01
CA LEU A 188 29.93 16.28 -14.33
C LEU A 188 30.66 17.40 -13.61
N SER A 189 31.82 17.12 -13.01
CA SER A 189 32.60 18.13 -12.31
C SER A 189 33.21 19.17 -13.29
N GLU A 190 33.61 18.74 -14.47
CA GLU A 190 34.04 19.64 -15.54
C GLU A 190 32.88 20.50 -16.06
N TYR A 191 31.74 19.87 -16.37
CA TYR A 191 30.53 20.58 -16.82
C TYR A 191 30.03 21.60 -15.79
N LEU A 192 30.05 21.26 -14.52
CA LEU A 192 29.61 22.12 -13.42
C LEU A 192 30.71 23.10 -12.97
N THR A 193 31.89 23.06 -13.56
CA THR A 193 33.05 23.91 -13.19
C THR A 193 33.35 23.86 -11.70
N ILE A 194 33.45 22.63 -11.15
CA ILE A 194 33.71 22.42 -9.72
C ILE A 194 35.17 22.67 -9.42
N ASN A 195 35.44 23.51 -8.43
CA ASN A 195 36.78 23.78 -7.97
C ASN A 195 37.24 22.66 -7.03
N ASN A 196 38.38 22.02 -7.33
CA ASN A 196 38.94 20.90 -6.57
C ASN A 196 37.95 19.71 -6.44
N PRO A 197 37.62 19.05 -7.56
CA PRO A 197 36.71 17.91 -7.53
C PRO A 197 37.31 16.75 -6.74
N ASP A 198 36.56 16.22 -5.76
CA ASP A 198 36.96 15.05 -5.01
C ASP A 198 36.05 13.85 -5.41
N PRO A 199 36.58 12.88 -6.18
CA PRO A 199 35.81 11.70 -6.59
C PRO A 199 35.42 10.76 -5.42
N GLN A 200 36.12 10.85 -4.27
CA GLN A 200 35.82 10.00 -3.12
C GLN A 200 34.62 10.54 -2.36
N LEU A 201 34.52 11.84 -2.16
CA LEU A 201 33.45 12.49 -1.45
C LEU A 201 32.24 12.82 -2.33
N LEU A 202 32.41 12.74 -3.69
CA LEU A 202 31.35 13.15 -4.64
C LEU A 202 30.84 14.56 -4.35
N ASN A 203 31.78 15.48 -4.04
CA ASN A 203 31.43 16.85 -3.69
C ASN A 203 31.17 17.68 -4.95
N TYR A 204 29.89 18.07 -5.15
CA TYR A 204 29.45 18.93 -6.26
C TYR A 204 29.46 20.43 -5.90
N GLY A 205 29.98 20.78 -4.74
CA GLY A 205 30.11 22.16 -4.32
C GLY A 205 31.07 22.96 -5.23
N ARG A 206 30.67 24.15 -5.68
CA ARG A 206 31.51 25.08 -6.41
C ARG A 206 31.53 26.40 -5.71
N PHE A 207 32.72 27.03 -5.71
CA PHE A 207 32.91 28.38 -5.26
C PHE A 207 32.92 29.33 -6.45
N ILE A 208 32.02 30.29 -6.46
CA ILE A 208 31.96 31.31 -7.51
C ILE A 208 32.49 32.61 -6.91
N GLU A 209 33.68 33.06 -7.38
CA GLU A 209 34.18 34.36 -7.02
C GLU A 209 33.26 35.46 -7.53
N ARG A 210 32.88 36.33 -6.63
CA ARG A 210 32.03 37.45 -6.96
C ARG A 210 32.87 38.49 -7.70
N LYS A 211 32.65 38.67 -8.98
CA LYS A 211 33.17 39.83 -9.70
C LYS A 211 32.50 41.06 -9.11
N GLU A 212 33.32 41.96 -8.57
CA GLU A 212 33.00 43.25 -7.90
C GLU A 212 31.55 43.42 -7.44
N GLY A 213 31.40 43.52 -6.13
CA GLY A 213 30.10 43.50 -5.50
C GLY A 213 29.25 44.73 -5.85
N SER A 214 28.00 44.53 -6.14
CA SER A 214 27.01 45.59 -6.08
C SER A 214 27.10 46.30 -4.71
N PRO A 215 27.14 47.63 -4.66
CA PRO A 215 27.28 48.37 -3.40
C PRO A 215 26.09 48.15 -2.43
N LYS A 216 25.01 47.58 -2.94
CA LYS A 216 23.84 47.18 -2.11
C LYS A 216 23.78 45.67 -1.96
N GLN A 217 23.70 45.22 -0.70
CA GLN A 217 23.44 43.81 -0.42
C GLN A 217 22.08 43.44 -0.96
N PRO A 218 21.93 42.44 -1.84
CA PRO A 218 20.64 42.02 -2.33
C PRO A 218 19.86 41.29 -1.23
N ASN A 219 18.55 41.51 -1.19
CA ASN A 219 17.67 40.63 -0.40
C ASN A 219 17.58 39.29 -1.12
N ILE A 220 17.89 38.21 -0.40
CA ILE A 220 17.80 36.85 -0.92
C ILE A 220 16.50 36.23 -0.41
N ILE A 221 15.61 35.88 -1.33
CA ILE A 221 14.39 35.11 -1.00
C ILE A 221 14.57 33.72 -1.59
N ILE A 222 14.55 32.73 -0.70
CA ILE A 222 14.61 31.31 -1.09
C ILE A 222 13.21 30.76 -0.95
N ILE A 223 12.61 30.32 -2.06
CA ILE A 223 11.28 29.70 -2.08
C ILE A 223 11.49 28.20 -2.30
N PHE A 224 11.17 27.41 -1.29
CA PHE A 224 11.10 25.95 -1.44
C PHE A 224 9.70 25.61 -1.95
N LEU A 225 9.63 25.11 -3.18
CA LEU A 225 8.40 24.56 -3.72
C LEU A 225 8.43 23.06 -3.43
N GLU A 226 7.64 22.66 -2.45
CA GLU A 226 7.36 21.24 -2.26
C GLU A 226 6.29 20.83 -3.28
N SER A 227 6.51 19.69 -3.95
CA SER A 227 5.56 19.20 -4.96
C SER A 227 4.19 19.00 -4.31
N VAL A 228 3.26 19.84 -4.72
CA VAL A 228 1.85 19.77 -4.33
C VAL A 228 1.15 18.66 -5.09
#